data_090ea8b702cc34c88acd336df882fbdf
#
_entry.id   090ea8b702cc34c88acd336df882fbdf
#
_cell.length_a   1.000
_cell.length_b   1.000
_cell.length_c   1.000
_cell.angle_alpha   90.00
_cell.angle_beta   90.00
_cell.angle_gamma   90.00
#
_symmetry.space_group_name_H-M   'P 1'
#
loop_
_entity.id
_entity.type
_entity.pdbx_description
1 polymer ?
#
loop_
_entity_poly.entity_id
_entity_poly.type
_entity_poly.pdbx_seq_one_letter_code
_entity_poly.pdbx_strand_id
1 'polypeptide(L)'
;MQRNIIRSTIILAIPVLLLTMGCSKKFEEYSQNKNLPLTVPPGLVLRSILNSLVVFPGDYEDKADQFIASNYTYYGDNKYWTGSAVLDYSALKNVIAMEAEAKKAAGTDKNPYHALGFFLRAYFFVDMTEKVGDLPMSEALKGTANPTPKYDSQKEIFKQSLLWLDSANTMLADFIANGFVEFSGDWYYQETSKFADATGRNALIEWQKVVNSYRLRVLIELSKRADDAADLNIKQQFADIAGNPAKYPIFSSNDDNLQYVYNSTYNYYPDNPNNYGNNAGRLNLGSTLLTTLGQLNDIRAMVLAEPARGLGLADTDYGSFVGAPLGADLSVLSTLSGAGQISLYNYNHFYATYTAEPTLILSYAEVCFCMAEGINRGWTTGDASAWYENGIKAMFGFYGIKDGDNQVVFRNAGGTGSVTYTVHFAFSDYLSQAVVKYKGNINDGLTQILTQKYLAYARNSGLQAYYQWRRTGIPTFSVGSGTGNGGKIPLRFQYPTNESTSNGDNYKAAVKSQYNGQDDINLAMWLIK
;
A
#
# COMPACT_ATOMS: atom_id res chain seq x y z
N MET A 1 -77.25 27.07 -26.82
CA MET A 1 -75.85 27.47 -26.93
C MET A 1 -74.88 26.74 -25.97
N GLN A 2 -75.23 26.52 -24.73
CA GLN A 2 -74.32 25.89 -23.74
C GLN A 2 -73.91 24.42 -24.04
N ARG A 3 -74.79 23.62 -24.70
CA ARG A 3 -74.52 22.19 -24.97
C ARG A 3 -73.48 21.95 -26.08
N ASN A 4 -73.28 22.89 -26.97
CA ASN A 4 -72.29 22.78 -28.06
C ASN A 4 -70.91 23.27 -27.60
N ILE A 5 -70.81 24.19 -26.61
CA ILE A 5 -69.56 24.67 -26.05
C ILE A 5 -68.86 23.54 -25.24
N ILE A 6 -69.63 22.76 -24.44
CA ILE A 6 -69.10 21.67 -23.63
C ILE A 6 -68.57 20.53 -24.53
N ARG A 7 -69.26 20.21 -25.63
CA ARG A 7 -68.77 19.20 -26.61
C ARG A 7 -67.52 19.63 -27.33
N SER A 8 -67.41 20.88 -27.73
CA SER A 8 -66.19 21.40 -28.37
C SER A 8 -64.99 21.47 -27.43
N THR A 9 -65.21 21.79 -26.13
CA THR A 9 -64.14 21.82 -25.11
C THR A 9 -63.64 20.42 -24.78
N ILE A 10 -64.50 19.42 -24.71
CA ILE A 10 -64.10 18.03 -24.46
C ILE A 10 -63.37 17.44 -25.67
N ILE A 11 -63.74 17.75 -26.91
CA ILE A 11 -63.06 17.28 -28.13
C ILE A 11 -61.63 17.91 -28.27
N LEU A 12 -61.43 19.13 -27.76
CA LEU A 12 -60.10 19.77 -27.79
C LEU A 12 -59.20 19.31 -26.62
N ALA A 13 -59.78 18.90 -25.47
CA ALA A 13 -59.03 18.47 -24.29
C ALA A 13 -58.43 17.06 -24.46
N ILE A 14 -59.09 16.16 -25.19
CA ILE A 14 -58.62 14.77 -25.39
C ILE A 14 -57.36 14.71 -26.23
N PRO A 15 -57.13 15.43 -27.34
CA PRO A 15 -55.87 15.37 -28.07
C PRO A 15 -54.72 16.02 -27.32
N VAL A 16 -54.97 17.04 -26.48
CA VAL A 16 -53.93 17.67 -25.64
C VAL A 16 -53.46 16.71 -24.54
N LEU A 17 -54.36 15.92 -23.95
CA LEU A 17 -54.01 14.89 -22.94
C LEU A 17 -53.23 13.73 -23.57
N LEU A 18 -53.54 13.36 -24.80
CA LEU A 18 -52.83 12.28 -25.54
C LEU A 18 -51.43 12.75 -26.01
N LEU A 19 -51.21 14.01 -26.28
CA LEU A 19 -49.90 14.55 -26.63
C LEU A 19 -48.94 14.63 -25.44
N THR A 20 -49.43 14.82 -24.23
CA THR A 20 -48.58 14.83 -22.99
C THR A 20 -48.16 13.45 -22.56
N MET A 21 -48.94 12.40 -22.82
CA MET A 21 -48.57 11.02 -22.49
C MET A 21 -47.56 10.37 -23.45
N GLY A 22 -47.48 10.89 -24.69
CA GLY A 22 -46.55 10.35 -25.70
C GLY A 22 -45.13 10.90 -25.59
N CYS A 23 -44.95 12.08 -25.00
CA CYS A 23 -43.63 12.70 -24.89
C CYS A 23 -42.77 12.14 -23.73
N SER A 24 -43.38 11.71 -22.61
CA SER A 24 -42.63 11.20 -21.46
C SER A 24 -41.94 9.88 -21.77
N LYS A 25 -42.62 8.93 -22.42
CA LYS A 25 -42.03 7.65 -22.82
C LYS A 25 -40.88 7.78 -23.82
N LYS A 26 -41.01 8.68 -24.80
CA LYS A 26 -39.93 8.95 -25.75
C LYS A 26 -38.76 9.68 -25.09
N PHE A 27 -39.02 10.55 -24.14
CA PHE A 27 -37.97 11.24 -23.39
C PHE A 27 -37.18 10.31 -22.49
N GLU A 28 -37.84 9.36 -21.82
CA GLU A 28 -37.17 8.29 -21.08
C GLU A 28 -36.36 7.38 -22.00
N GLU A 29 -36.88 7.03 -23.18
CA GLU A 29 -36.16 6.23 -24.18
C GLU A 29 -34.95 6.95 -24.77
N TYR A 30 -34.99 8.26 -24.97
CA TYR A 30 -33.86 9.10 -25.45
C TYR A 30 -32.89 9.45 -24.32
N SER A 31 -33.33 9.48 -23.07
CA SER A 31 -32.46 9.72 -21.91
C SER A 31 -31.62 8.49 -21.54
N GLN A 32 -32.03 7.30 -21.97
CA GLN A 32 -31.24 6.09 -21.83
C GLN A 32 -30.14 6.07 -22.88
N ASN A 33 -28.88 6.20 -22.43
CA ASN A 33 -27.73 6.03 -23.32
C ASN A 33 -27.63 4.55 -23.74
N LYS A 34 -28.20 4.23 -24.90
CA LYS A 34 -28.22 2.84 -25.44
C LYS A 34 -26.82 2.29 -25.76
N ASN A 35 -25.78 3.13 -25.70
CA ASN A 35 -24.38 2.74 -25.87
C ASN A 35 -23.71 2.30 -24.54
N LEU A 36 -24.40 2.47 -23.40
CA LEU A 36 -23.90 1.94 -22.14
C LEU A 36 -24.36 0.48 -21.98
N PRO A 37 -23.44 -0.44 -21.65
CA PRO A 37 -23.83 -1.82 -21.37
C PRO A 37 -24.78 -1.85 -20.16
N LEU A 38 -25.85 -2.64 -20.25
CA LEU A 38 -26.83 -2.80 -19.15
C LEU A 38 -26.28 -3.61 -17.98
N THR A 39 -25.25 -4.42 -18.23
CA THR A 39 -24.54 -5.23 -17.24
C THR A 39 -23.05 -5.24 -17.57
N VAL A 40 -22.23 -5.25 -16.54
CA VAL A 40 -20.77 -5.40 -16.66
C VAL A 40 -20.35 -6.65 -15.89
N PRO A 41 -19.61 -7.59 -16.49
CA PRO A 41 -19.07 -8.73 -15.75
C PRO A 41 -18.32 -8.25 -14.50
N PRO A 42 -18.62 -8.78 -13.31
CA PRO A 42 -18.02 -8.31 -12.06
C PRO A 42 -16.49 -8.45 -12.05
N GLY A 43 -15.93 -9.43 -12.76
CA GLY A 43 -14.50 -9.63 -12.94
C GLY A 43 -13.80 -8.46 -13.66
N LEU A 44 -14.47 -7.77 -14.61
CA LEU A 44 -13.90 -6.58 -15.25
C LEU A 44 -13.84 -5.40 -14.28
N VAL A 45 -14.83 -5.26 -13.40
CA VAL A 45 -14.82 -4.22 -12.37
C VAL A 45 -13.75 -4.55 -11.32
N LEU A 46 -13.65 -5.82 -10.90
CA LEU A 46 -12.59 -6.28 -10.00
C LEU A 46 -11.20 -5.92 -10.54
N ARG A 47 -10.93 -6.21 -11.81
CA ARG A 47 -9.66 -5.89 -12.47
C ARG A 47 -9.28 -4.41 -12.33
N SER A 48 -10.23 -3.51 -12.50
CA SER A 48 -10.03 -2.07 -12.31
C SER A 48 -9.69 -1.72 -10.85
N ILE A 49 -10.39 -2.33 -9.89
CA ILE A 49 -10.16 -2.10 -8.46
C ILE A 49 -8.78 -2.61 -8.03
N LEU A 50 -8.39 -3.78 -8.51
CA LEU A 50 -7.08 -4.38 -8.19
C LEU A 50 -5.90 -3.50 -8.63
N ASN A 51 -6.06 -2.73 -9.72
CA ASN A 51 -5.06 -1.76 -10.14
C ASN A 51 -4.92 -0.59 -9.14
N SER A 52 -5.96 -0.26 -8.38
CA SER A 52 -5.91 0.79 -7.36
C SER A 52 -5.22 0.37 -6.05
N LEU A 53 -4.82 -0.90 -5.92
CA LEU A 53 -4.04 -1.36 -4.76
C LEU A 53 -2.55 -0.98 -4.86
N VAL A 54 -2.07 -0.66 -6.06
CA VAL A 54 -0.64 -0.44 -6.32
C VAL A 54 -0.26 0.99 -6.04
N VAL A 55 0.78 1.18 -5.23
CA VAL A 55 1.54 2.44 -5.14
C VAL A 55 2.85 2.20 -5.87
N PHE A 56 3.04 2.88 -7.00
CA PHE A 56 4.23 2.69 -7.84
C PHE A 56 5.46 3.30 -7.16
N PRO A 57 6.63 2.62 -7.22
CA PRO A 57 7.85 3.13 -6.62
C PRO A 57 8.40 4.35 -7.38
N GLY A 58 9.16 5.19 -6.69
CA GLY A 58 10.01 6.21 -7.32
C GLY A 58 9.60 7.66 -7.12
N ASP A 59 8.58 7.98 -6.31
CA ASP A 59 8.12 9.34 -6.14
C ASP A 59 8.01 9.74 -4.65
N TYR A 60 6.93 10.37 -4.33
CA TYR A 60 6.64 11.03 -3.08
C TYR A 60 6.69 10.08 -1.86
N GLU A 61 6.13 8.89 -1.99
CA GLU A 61 6.09 7.89 -0.93
C GLU A 61 7.51 7.42 -0.55
N ASP A 62 8.35 7.12 -1.55
CA ASP A 62 9.74 6.71 -1.33
C ASP A 62 10.57 7.79 -0.63
N LYS A 63 10.27 9.09 -0.89
CA LYS A 63 10.90 10.21 -0.17
C LYS A 63 10.38 10.32 1.26
N ALA A 64 9.08 10.16 1.48
CA ALA A 64 8.46 10.18 2.80
C ALA A 64 8.97 9.05 3.69
N ASP A 65 9.22 7.89 3.10
CA ASP A 65 9.80 6.70 3.73
C ASP A 65 11.31 6.81 3.94
N GLN A 66 11.94 7.87 3.44
CA GLN A 66 13.39 8.06 3.46
C GLN A 66 14.19 7.00 2.69
N PHE A 67 13.61 6.42 1.64
CA PHE A 67 14.31 5.51 0.75
C PHE A 67 15.14 6.23 -0.29
N ILE A 68 14.70 7.42 -0.72
CA ILE A 68 15.33 8.18 -1.79
C ILE A 68 15.41 9.67 -1.51
N ALA A 69 16.29 10.36 -2.23
CA ALA A 69 16.40 11.81 -2.27
C ALA A 69 16.65 12.32 -3.69
N SER A 70 15.96 13.39 -4.06
CA SER A 70 16.32 14.19 -5.24
C SER A 70 17.57 15.01 -4.95
N ASN A 71 18.46 15.10 -5.93
CA ASN A 71 19.65 15.95 -5.88
C ASN A 71 19.58 17.12 -6.88
N TYR A 72 18.43 17.29 -7.54
CA TYR A 72 18.24 18.28 -8.61
C TYR A 72 16.84 18.88 -8.57
N THR A 73 16.72 20.21 -8.66
CA THR A 73 15.45 20.96 -8.47
C THR A 73 14.34 20.63 -9.46
N TYR A 74 14.66 20.20 -10.68
CA TYR A 74 13.67 19.87 -11.70
C TYR A 74 12.73 18.74 -11.26
N TYR A 75 13.23 17.81 -10.45
CA TYR A 75 12.44 16.69 -9.93
C TYR A 75 11.80 16.99 -8.56
N GLY A 76 11.69 18.27 -8.22
CA GLY A 76 11.18 18.72 -6.93
C GLY A 76 12.25 18.75 -5.84
N ASP A 77 11.82 19.02 -4.62
CA ASP A 77 12.65 18.99 -3.43
C ASP A 77 12.37 17.73 -2.57
N ASN A 78 13.05 17.63 -1.44
CA ASN A 78 12.90 16.51 -0.50
C ASN A 78 12.06 16.90 0.73
N LYS A 79 11.31 18.01 0.64
CA LYS A 79 10.47 18.47 1.73
C LYS A 79 9.26 17.56 1.88
N TYR A 80 8.90 17.32 3.12
CA TYR A 80 7.63 16.69 3.42
C TYR A 80 6.46 17.59 3.02
N TRP A 81 5.30 16.98 2.86
CA TRP A 81 4.06 17.67 2.48
C TRP A 81 3.65 18.73 3.49
N THR A 82 2.95 19.72 3.01
CA THR A 82 2.29 20.76 3.81
C THR A 82 0.78 20.79 3.57
N GLY A 83 0.25 19.82 2.81
CA GLY A 83 -1.10 19.88 2.25
C GLY A 83 -1.95 18.65 2.52
N SER A 84 -3.02 18.58 1.72
CA SER A 84 -4.13 17.65 1.90
C SER A 84 -3.88 16.27 1.31
N ALA A 85 -4.54 15.27 1.93
CA ALA A 85 -4.62 13.91 1.40
C ALA A 85 -5.48 13.85 0.13
N VAL A 86 -5.19 12.85 -0.69
CA VAL A 86 -6.15 12.29 -1.66
C VAL A 86 -6.84 11.10 -0.99
N LEU A 87 -8.18 11.14 -0.92
CA LEU A 87 -9.00 10.07 -0.36
C LEU A 87 -9.70 9.32 -1.49
N ASP A 88 -9.37 8.04 -1.69
CA ASP A 88 -9.83 7.27 -2.85
C ASP A 88 -11.21 6.62 -2.64
N TYR A 89 -12.23 7.45 -2.51
CA TYR A 89 -13.61 6.98 -2.55
C TYR A 89 -14.04 6.46 -3.92
N SER A 90 -13.29 6.73 -4.99
CA SER A 90 -13.62 6.23 -6.32
C SER A 90 -13.42 4.72 -6.43
N ALA A 91 -12.37 4.18 -5.84
CA ALA A 91 -12.17 2.74 -5.72
C ALA A 91 -13.32 2.06 -4.96
N LEU A 92 -13.77 2.67 -3.85
CA LEU A 92 -14.91 2.16 -3.08
C LEU A 92 -16.24 2.18 -3.86
N LYS A 93 -16.48 3.17 -4.73
CA LYS A 93 -17.64 3.16 -5.64
C LYS A 93 -17.58 1.96 -6.59
N ASN A 94 -16.39 1.64 -7.10
CA ASN A 94 -16.20 0.47 -7.94
C ASN A 94 -16.41 -0.83 -7.17
N VAL A 95 -16.02 -0.89 -5.88
CA VAL A 95 -16.33 -2.06 -5.03
C VAL A 95 -17.84 -2.28 -4.92
N ILE A 96 -18.61 -1.22 -4.64
CA ILE A 96 -20.09 -1.30 -4.58
C ILE A 96 -20.66 -1.73 -5.92
N ALA A 97 -20.16 -1.19 -7.05
CA ALA A 97 -20.61 -1.57 -8.39
C ALA A 97 -20.29 -3.05 -8.70
N MET A 98 -19.09 -3.51 -8.37
CA MET A 98 -18.68 -4.91 -8.51
C MET A 98 -19.64 -5.86 -7.78
N GLU A 99 -19.95 -5.56 -6.51
CA GLU A 99 -20.85 -6.38 -5.70
C GLU A 99 -22.28 -6.39 -6.26
N ALA A 100 -22.75 -5.23 -6.73
CA ALA A 100 -24.08 -5.13 -7.34
C ALA A 100 -24.18 -5.98 -8.62
N GLU A 101 -23.16 -5.93 -9.49
CA GLU A 101 -23.13 -6.77 -10.69
C GLU A 101 -22.95 -8.26 -10.36
N ALA A 102 -22.11 -8.58 -9.35
CA ALA A 102 -21.95 -9.96 -8.89
C ALA A 102 -23.25 -10.54 -8.31
N LYS A 103 -24.01 -9.74 -7.55
CA LYS A 103 -25.33 -10.14 -7.04
C LYS A 103 -26.33 -10.40 -8.17
N LYS A 104 -26.32 -9.56 -9.22
CA LYS A 104 -27.19 -9.80 -10.40
C LYS A 104 -26.82 -11.10 -11.09
N ALA A 105 -25.52 -11.39 -11.27
CA ALA A 105 -25.03 -12.58 -11.94
C ALA A 105 -25.28 -13.86 -11.12
N ALA A 106 -24.99 -13.84 -9.81
CA ALA A 106 -25.10 -15.01 -8.93
C ALA A 106 -26.50 -15.20 -8.31
N GLY A 107 -27.38 -14.19 -8.38
CA GLY A 107 -28.69 -14.19 -7.70
C GLY A 107 -28.62 -14.06 -6.17
N THR A 108 -27.42 -13.84 -5.60
CA THR A 108 -27.18 -13.79 -4.17
C THR A 108 -25.98 -12.91 -3.83
N ASP A 109 -25.97 -12.34 -2.63
CA ASP A 109 -24.79 -11.64 -2.07
C ASP A 109 -23.71 -12.64 -1.61
N LYS A 110 -24.02 -13.91 -1.47
CA LYS A 110 -23.04 -14.95 -1.14
C LYS A 110 -22.30 -15.39 -2.40
N ASN A 111 -21.25 -14.66 -2.77
CA ASN A 111 -20.40 -14.91 -3.93
C ASN A 111 -18.95 -14.41 -3.67
N PRO A 112 -17.92 -14.86 -4.44
CA PRO A 112 -16.53 -14.52 -4.22
C PRO A 112 -16.24 -13.01 -4.29
N TYR A 113 -16.94 -12.28 -5.15
CA TYR A 113 -16.73 -10.82 -5.29
C TYR A 113 -17.17 -10.05 -4.05
N HIS A 114 -18.23 -10.50 -3.33
CA HIS A 114 -18.61 -9.92 -2.04
C HIS A 114 -17.56 -10.21 -0.95
N ALA A 115 -16.99 -11.41 -0.95
CA ALA A 115 -15.90 -11.73 -0.02
C ALA A 115 -14.70 -10.81 -0.24
N LEU A 116 -14.28 -10.60 -1.50
CA LEU A 116 -13.23 -9.63 -1.83
C LEU A 116 -13.68 -8.18 -1.58
N GLY A 117 -14.95 -7.86 -1.76
CA GLY A 117 -15.52 -6.55 -1.44
C GLY A 117 -15.32 -6.17 0.03
N PHE A 118 -15.46 -7.10 0.95
CA PHE A 118 -15.13 -6.88 2.36
C PHE A 118 -13.64 -6.55 2.56
N PHE A 119 -12.74 -7.33 1.96
CA PHE A 119 -11.30 -7.05 2.01
C PHE A 119 -10.97 -5.66 1.43
N LEU A 120 -11.48 -5.36 0.24
CA LEU A 120 -11.20 -4.11 -0.47
C LEU A 120 -11.72 -2.89 0.31
N ARG A 121 -12.92 -2.99 0.95
CA ARG A 121 -13.39 -1.93 1.85
C ARG A 121 -12.43 -1.72 3.02
N ALA A 122 -12.02 -2.80 3.69
CA ALA A 122 -11.08 -2.69 4.80
C ALA A 122 -9.77 -2.05 4.34
N TYR A 123 -9.23 -2.46 3.20
CA TYR A 123 -7.99 -1.95 2.64
C TYR A 123 -8.06 -0.43 2.38
N PHE A 124 -9.07 0.04 1.62
CA PHE A 124 -9.15 1.45 1.26
C PHE A 124 -9.53 2.34 2.45
N PHE A 125 -10.39 1.89 3.37
CA PHE A 125 -10.71 2.68 4.56
C PHE A 125 -9.55 2.76 5.54
N VAL A 126 -8.76 1.71 5.71
CA VAL A 126 -7.52 1.74 6.51
C VAL A 126 -6.52 2.70 5.88
N ASP A 127 -6.24 2.61 4.58
CA ASP A 127 -5.33 3.53 3.88
C ASP A 127 -5.76 5.00 4.05
N MET A 128 -7.04 5.31 3.87
CA MET A 128 -7.54 6.68 4.01
C MET A 128 -7.48 7.19 5.45
N THR A 129 -7.89 6.36 6.44
CA THR A 129 -7.88 6.79 7.84
C THR A 129 -6.48 6.94 8.40
N GLU A 130 -5.51 6.18 7.92
CA GLU A 130 -4.09 6.35 8.27
C GLU A 130 -3.52 7.68 7.78
N LYS A 131 -4.10 8.27 6.73
CA LYS A 131 -3.70 9.59 6.22
C LYS A 131 -4.26 10.74 7.06
N VAL A 132 -5.53 10.69 7.45
CA VAL A 132 -6.23 11.88 8.02
C VAL A 132 -6.87 11.67 9.39
N GLY A 133 -7.11 10.45 9.85
CA GLY A 133 -7.88 10.14 11.05
C GLY A 133 -9.35 9.82 10.74
N ASP A 134 -10.31 10.48 11.44
CA ASP A 134 -11.74 10.29 11.22
C ASP A 134 -12.12 10.64 9.78
N LEU A 135 -13.06 9.88 9.20
CA LEU A 135 -13.57 10.15 7.84
C LEU A 135 -14.97 9.55 7.64
N PRO A 136 -15.74 10.02 6.65
CA PRO A 136 -17.03 9.41 6.34
C PRO A 136 -16.86 7.95 5.88
N MET A 137 -17.49 7.01 6.58
CA MET A 137 -17.53 5.59 6.25
C MET A 137 -18.97 5.06 6.21
N SER A 138 -19.65 5.07 7.34
CA SER A 138 -21.00 4.49 7.48
C SER A 138 -22.08 5.22 6.67
N GLU A 139 -21.92 6.51 6.49
CA GLU A 139 -22.82 7.37 5.73
C GLU A 139 -22.29 7.72 4.33
N ALA A 140 -21.07 7.30 3.99
CA ALA A 140 -20.44 7.61 2.70
C ALA A 140 -21.11 6.91 1.50
N LEU A 141 -20.86 7.42 0.30
CA LEU A 141 -21.20 6.81 -0.99
C LEU A 141 -22.70 6.63 -1.28
N LYS A 142 -23.56 7.40 -0.57
CA LYS A 142 -25.02 7.40 -0.79
C LYS A 142 -25.47 8.40 -1.86
N GLY A 143 -24.52 9.06 -2.54
CA GLY A 143 -24.81 10.03 -3.60
C GLY A 143 -25.69 11.18 -3.13
N THR A 144 -26.68 11.54 -3.94
CA THR A 144 -27.62 12.62 -3.63
C THR A 144 -28.53 12.35 -2.42
N ALA A 145 -28.62 11.10 -1.96
CA ALA A 145 -29.40 10.76 -0.77
C ALA A 145 -28.73 11.23 0.53
N ASN A 146 -27.39 11.38 0.54
CA ASN A 146 -26.64 11.97 1.64
C ASN A 146 -25.40 12.70 1.15
N PRO A 147 -25.51 13.96 0.71
CA PRO A 147 -24.39 14.72 0.16
C PRO A 147 -23.40 15.23 1.22
N THR A 148 -23.80 15.23 2.50
CA THR A 148 -23.00 15.69 3.65
C THR A 148 -22.89 14.62 4.73
N PRO A 149 -22.16 13.51 4.46
CA PRO A 149 -22.04 12.39 5.38
C PRO A 149 -21.29 12.79 6.66
N LYS A 150 -21.71 12.24 7.80
CA LYS A 150 -20.98 12.36 9.06
C LYS A 150 -19.66 11.60 9.00
N TYR A 151 -18.71 12.05 9.80
CA TYR A 151 -17.42 11.39 9.99
C TYR A 151 -17.56 10.32 11.08
N ASP A 152 -17.12 9.13 10.77
CA ASP A 152 -16.88 8.07 11.75
C ASP A 152 -15.51 8.28 12.39
N SER A 153 -15.37 7.94 13.67
CA SER A 153 -14.08 8.04 14.34
C SER A 153 -13.07 7.04 13.78
N GLN A 154 -11.79 7.40 13.80
CA GLN A 154 -10.71 6.50 13.37
C GLN A 154 -10.81 5.12 14.05
N LYS A 155 -11.17 5.09 15.34
CA LYS A 155 -11.40 3.86 16.09
C LYS A 155 -12.52 3.00 15.49
N GLU A 156 -13.67 3.60 15.16
CA GLU A 156 -14.80 2.87 14.56
C GLU A 156 -14.46 2.37 13.16
N ILE A 157 -13.66 3.13 12.40
CA ILE A 157 -13.18 2.70 11.07
C ILE A 157 -12.31 1.44 11.19
N PHE A 158 -11.34 1.42 12.10
CA PHE A 158 -10.53 0.23 12.36
C PHE A 158 -11.37 -0.95 12.84
N LYS A 159 -12.30 -0.71 13.74
CA LYS A 159 -13.23 -1.73 14.24
C LYS A 159 -14.02 -2.37 13.11
N GLN A 160 -14.63 -1.56 12.26
CA GLN A 160 -15.40 -2.03 11.12
C GLN A 160 -14.52 -2.75 10.09
N SER A 161 -13.29 -2.26 9.86
CA SER A 161 -12.33 -2.89 8.96
C SER A 161 -11.92 -4.29 9.43
N LEU A 162 -11.68 -4.46 10.73
CA LEU A 162 -11.39 -5.78 11.31
C LEU A 162 -12.59 -6.74 11.19
N LEU A 163 -13.83 -6.25 11.34
CA LEU A 163 -15.03 -7.05 11.12
C LEU A 163 -15.19 -7.45 9.64
N TRP A 164 -14.90 -6.56 8.71
CA TRP A 164 -14.91 -6.89 7.27
C TRP A 164 -13.86 -7.94 6.93
N LEU A 165 -12.65 -7.85 7.49
CA LEU A 165 -11.59 -8.84 7.26
C LEU A 165 -11.99 -10.22 7.81
N ASP A 166 -12.64 -10.29 8.97
CA ASP A 166 -13.15 -11.55 9.51
C ASP A 166 -14.27 -12.14 8.64
N SER A 167 -15.16 -11.29 8.14
CA SER A 167 -16.22 -11.67 7.20
C SER A 167 -15.66 -12.19 5.88
N ALA A 168 -14.64 -11.51 5.33
CA ALA A 168 -13.93 -11.94 4.12
C ALA A 168 -13.31 -13.34 4.31
N ASN A 169 -12.54 -13.54 5.40
CA ASN A 169 -11.95 -14.84 5.72
C ASN A 169 -13.02 -15.96 5.80
N THR A 170 -14.10 -15.70 6.54
CA THR A 170 -15.17 -16.70 6.75
C THR A 170 -15.86 -17.07 5.45
N MET A 171 -16.17 -16.08 4.61
CA MET A 171 -16.84 -16.32 3.33
C MET A 171 -15.91 -17.00 2.32
N LEU A 172 -14.63 -16.64 2.25
CA LEU A 172 -13.64 -17.31 1.41
C LEU A 172 -13.44 -18.78 1.85
N ALA A 173 -13.33 -19.05 3.15
CA ALA A 173 -13.24 -20.42 3.67
C ALA A 173 -14.43 -21.28 3.25
N ASP A 174 -15.65 -20.72 3.29
CA ASP A 174 -16.86 -21.45 2.85
C ASP A 174 -16.83 -21.77 1.35
N PHE A 175 -16.42 -20.82 0.49
CA PHE A 175 -16.28 -21.07 -0.95
C PHE A 175 -15.20 -22.10 -1.27
N ILE A 176 -14.07 -22.04 -0.59
CA ILE A 176 -12.98 -23.00 -0.76
C ILE A 176 -13.44 -24.43 -0.39
N ALA A 177 -14.27 -24.56 0.66
CA ALA A 177 -14.78 -25.85 1.11
C ALA A 177 -15.96 -26.37 0.28
N ASN A 178 -16.93 -25.51 -0.02
CA ASN A 178 -18.24 -25.91 -0.55
C ASN A 178 -18.47 -25.54 -2.03
N GLY A 179 -17.54 -24.80 -2.64
CA GLY A 179 -17.65 -24.33 -4.02
C GLY A 179 -18.40 -23.01 -4.18
N PHE A 180 -18.33 -22.46 -5.39
CA PHE A 180 -18.91 -21.17 -5.78
C PHE A 180 -19.29 -21.20 -7.27
N VAL A 181 -20.11 -20.23 -7.72
CA VAL A 181 -20.66 -20.22 -9.07
C VAL A 181 -19.61 -19.83 -10.11
N GLU A 182 -18.90 -18.71 -9.88
CA GLU A 182 -17.91 -18.16 -10.81
C GLU A 182 -16.99 -17.17 -10.10
N PHE A 183 -15.71 -17.17 -10.50
CA PHE A 183 -14.73 -16.15 -10.11
C PHE A 183 -13.77 -15.90 -11.27
N SER A 184 -13.61 -14.64 -11.67
CA SER A 184 -12.73 -14.23 -12.77
C SER A 184 -12.23 -12.79 -12.58
N GLY A 185 -11.25 -12.38 -13.38
CA GLY A 185 -10.72 -11.01 -13.39
C GLY A 185 -9.66 -10.73 -12.35
N ASP A 186 -9.23 -11.72 -11.60
CA ASP A 186 -8.09 -11.63 -10.70
C ASP A 186 -6.79 -11.91 -11.46
N TRP A 187 -6.03 -10.87 -11.70
CA TRP A 187 -4.75 -10.94 -12.40
C TRP A 187 -3.54 -11.09 -11.47
N TYR A 188 -3.75 -11.03 -10.16
CA TYR A 188 -2.68 -11.28 -9.18
C TYR A 188 -2.38 -12.77 -9.03
N TYR A 189 -3.42 -13.60 -8.93
CA TYR A 189 -3.27 -15.03 -8.69
C TYR A 189 -3.88 -15.88 -9.80
N GLN A 190 -5.13 -15.64 -10.18
CA GLN A 190 -5.87 -16.49 -11.13
C GLN A 190 -5.23 -16.54 -12.52
N GLU A 191 -4.69 -15.42 -13.01
CA GLU A 191 -4.08 -15.33 -14.34
C GLU A 191 -2.59 -15.69 -14.32
N THR A 192 -2.00 -16.00 -13.16
CA THR A 192 -0.62 -16.46 -13.07
C THR A 192 -0.55 -17.97 -13.33
N SER A 193 0.48 -18.42 -14.05
CA SER A 193 0.67 -19.84 -14.35
C SER A 193 0.75 -20.73 -13.11
N LYS A 194 1.14 -20.16 -11.98
CA LYS A 194 1.33 -20.88 -10.72
C LYS A 194 0.02 -21.25 -10.02
N PHE A 195 -0.95 -20.36 -10.04
CA PHE A 195 -2.23 -20.54 -9.31
C PHE A 195 -3.42 -20.73 -10.24
N ALA A 196 -3.21 -20.65 -11.56
CA ALA A 196 -4.27 -20.82 -12.53
C ALA A 196 -4.96 -22.20 -12.39
N ASP A 197 -6.26 -22.17 -12.27
CA ASP A 197 -7.11 -23.34 -12.37
C ASP A 197 -8.44 -22.97 -13.07
N ALA A 198 -9.16 -23.97 -13.57
CA ALA A 198 -10.38 -23.76 -14.34
C ALA A 198 -11.53 -23.13 -13.52
N THR A 199 -11.44 -23.16 -12.20
CA THR A 199 -12.50 -22.73 -11.29
C THR A 199 -12.19 -21.42 -10.59
N GLY A 200 -10.92 -21.03 -10.50
CA GLY A 200 -10.44 -19.90 -9.68
C GLY A 200 -10.30 -20.20 -8.19
N ARG A 201 -10.42 -21.47 -7.79
CA ARG A 201 -10.35 -21.88 -6.38
C ARG A 201 -8.97 -21.62 -5.77
N ASN A 202 -7.90 -21.89 -6.53
CA ASN A 202 -6.54 -21.62 -6.06
C ASN A 202 -6.33 -20.13 -5.76
N ALA A 203 -6.86 -19.26 -6.61
CA ALA A 203 -6.82 -17.81 -6.36
C ALA A 203 -7.57 -17.43 -5.07
N LEU A 204 -8.71 -18.04 -4.77
CA LEU A 204 -9.45 -17.78 -3.52
C LEU A 204 -8.69 -18.26 -2.28
N ILE A 205 -7.91 -19.34 -2.38
CA ILE A 205 -7.02 -19.80 -1.31
C ILE A 205 -5.95 -18.73 -1.03
N GLU A 206 -5.34 -18.17 -2.07
CA GLU A 206 -4.36 -17.11 -1.92
C GLU A 206 -4.99 -15.82 -1.36
N TRP A 207 -6.18 -15.44 -1.84
CA TRP A 207 -6.91 -14.30 -1.27
C TRP A 207 -7.28 -14.48 0.20
N GLN A 208 -7.54 -15.71 0.65
CA GLN A 208 -7.76 -15.98 2.07
C GLN A 208 -6.48 -15.73 2.88
N LYS A 209 -5.30 -16.13 2.36
CA LYS A 209 -4.01 -15.80 2.98
C LYS A 209 -3.77 -14.29 2.98
N VAL A 210 -4.07 -13.58 1.88
CA VAL A 210 -3.98 -12.10 1.81
C VAL A 210 -4.80 -11.46 2.91
N VAL A 211 -6.07 -11.84 3.06
CA VAL A 211 -6.99 -11.28 4.07
C VAL A 211 -6.42 -11.40 5.48
N ASN A 212 -5.94 -12.59 5.86
CA ASN A 212 -5.43 -12.82 7.20
C ASN A 212 -4.06 -12.18 7.43
N SER A 213 -3.19 -12.18 6.41
CA SER A 213 -1.89 -11.50 6.45
C SER A 213 -2.04 -9.98 6.57
N TYR A 214 -2.99 -9.39 5.82
CA TYR A 214 -3.32 -7.98 5.95
C TYR A 214 -3.95 -7.64 7.31
N ARG A 215 -4.77 -8.55 7.86
CA ARG A 215 -5.32 -8.39 9.22
C ARG A 215 -4.21 -8.33 10.28
N LEU A 216 -3.12 -9.11 10.13
CA LEU A 216 -1.95 -8.99 11.00
C LEU A 216 -1.29 -7.61 10.89
N ARG A 217 -1.12 -7.07 9.67
CA ARG A 217 -0.63 -5.69 9.46
C ARG A 217 -1.49 -4.69 10.24
N VAL A 218 -2.82 -4.71 10.04
CA VAL A 218 -3.74 -3.79 10.70
C VAL A 218 -3.67 -3.88 12.22
N LEU A 219 -3.58 -5.10 12.77
CA LEU A 219 -3.45 -5.32 14.21
C LEU A 219 -2.12 -4.78 14.76
N ILE A 220 -1.03 -4.91 14.01
CA ILE A 220 0.28 -4.34 14.38
C ILE A 220 0.25 -2.80 14.31
N GLU A 221 -0.39 -2.20 13.30
CA GLU A 221 -0.56 -0.73 13.25
C GLU A 221 -1.34 -0.20 14.46
N LEU A 222 -2.29 -0.96 14.97
CA LEU A 222 -3.03 -0.65 16.20
C LEU A 222 -2.24 -0.85 17.49
N SER A 223 -0.93 -1.16 17.45
CA SER A 223 -0.18 -1.57 18.65
C SER A 223 -0.16 -0.53 19.77
N LYS A 224 -0.21 0.77 19.46
CA LYS A 224 -0.32 1.83 20.49
C LYS A 224 -1.69 1.84 21.20
N ARG A 225 -2.70 1.25 20.58
CA ARG A 225 -4.08 1.16 21.10
C ARG A 225 -4.38 -0.19 21.77
N ALA A 226 -3.41 -1.11 21.79
CA ALA A 226 -3.62 -2.47 22.27
C ALA A 226 -4.01 -2.59 23.75
N ASP A 227 -3.70 -1.57 24.56
CA ASP A 227 -3.98 -1.54 25.99
C ASP A 227 -5.19 -0.65 26.37
N ASP A 228 -5.56 0.31 25.52
CA ASP A 228 -6.60 1.30 25.84
C ASP A 228 -7.86 1.17 24.96
N ALA A 229 -7.84 0.37 23.89
CA ALA A 229 -8.97 0.08 23.03
C ALA A 229 -9.46 -1.37 23.20
N ALA A 230 -9.89 -1.72 24.41
CA ALA A 230 -10.26 -3.09 24.78
C ALA A 230 -11.36 -3.71 23.88
N ASP A 231 -12.29 -2.91 23.36
CA ASP A 231 -13.36 -3.36 22.47
C ASP A 231 -12.89 -3.76 21.06
N LEU A 232 -11.66 -3.44 20.70
CA LEU A 232 -11.01 -3.93 19.47
C LEU A 232 -10.39 -5.33 19.65
N ASN A 233 -10.18 -5.78 20.88
CA ASN A 233 -9.57 -7.10 21.18
C ASN A 233 -8.28 -7.38 20.38
N ILE A 234 -7.41 -6.36 20.20
CA ILE A 234 -6.26 -6.37 19.29
C ILE A 234 -5.35 -7.58 19.56
N LYS A 235 -4.91 -7.76 20.80
CA LYS A 235 -4.02 -8.84 21.20
C LYS A 235 -4.65 -10.21 20.99
N GLN A 236 -5.93 -10.36 21.34
CA GLN A 236 -6.66 -11.62 21.20
C GLN A 236 -6.85 -11.99 19.73
N GLN A 237 -7.27 -11.02 18.87
CA GLN A 237 -7.39 -11.26 17.44
C GLN A 237 -6.06 -11.67 16.80
N PHE A 238 -4.95 -11.06 17.23
CA PHE A 238 -3.62 -11.44 16.77
C PHE A 238 -3.27 -12.87 17.19
N ALA A 239 -3.50 -13.22 18.46
CA ALA A 239 -3.27 -14.56 18.98
C ALA A 239 -4.13 -15.63 18.28
N ASP A 240 -5.38 -15.30 17.98
CA ASP A 240 -6.31 -16.21 17.27
C ASP A 240 -5.80 -16.54 15.86
N ILE A 241 -5.30 -15.53 15.12
CA ILE A 241 -4.73 -15.74 13.78
C ILE A 241 -3.44 -16.56 13.88
N ALA A 242 -2.53 -16.18 14.76
CA ALA A 242 -1.24 -16.84 14.93
C ALA A 242 -1.38 -18.30 15.42
N GLY A 243 -2.36 -18.55 16.28
CA GLY A 243 -2.57 -19.86 16.92
C GLY A 243 -3.46 -20.82 16.12
N ASN A 244 -4.13 -20.39 15.06
CA ASN A 244 -5.06 -21.23 14.32
C ASN A 244 -4.90 -21.11 12.79
N PRO A 245 -3.78 -21.62 12.24
CA PRO A 245 -3.46 -21.52 10.81
C PRO A 245 -4.45 -22.26 9.89
N ALA A 246 -5.19 -23.24 10.41
CA ALA A 246 -6.23 -23.92 9.62
C ALA A 246 -7.44 -23.02 9.37
N LYS A 247 -7.80 -22.16 10.32
CA LYS A 247 -8.89 -21.19 10.19
C LYS A 247 -8.44 -19.87 9.55
N TYR A 248 -7.24 -19.47 9.86
CA TYR A 248 -6.65 -18.19 9.43
C TYR A 248 -5.31 -18.44 8.72
N PRO A 249 -5.31 -19.03 7.50
CA PRO A 249 -4.07 -19.19 6.76
C PRO A 249 -3.46 -17.82 6.44
N ILE A 250 -2.14 -17.71 6.60
CA ILE A 250 -1.34 -16.52 6.27
C ILE A 250 -0.29 -16.88 5.22
N PHE A 251 0.42 -15.91 4.69
CA PHE A 251 1.53 -16.16 3.77
C PHE A 251 2.56 -17.10 4.38
N SER A 252 3.08 -18.01 3.57
CA SER A 252 4.04 -19.05 3.95
C SER A 252 5.36 -18.97 3.16
N SER A 253 5.38 -18.23 2.06
CA SER A 253 6.56 -18.01 1.24
C SER A 253 6.40 -16.76 0.37
N ASN A 254 7.47 -16.33 -0.32
CA ASN A 254 7.40 -15.24 -1.30
C ASN A 254 6.45 -15.53 -2.47
N ASP A 255 6.09 -16.77 -2.67
CA ASP A 255 5.14 -17.16 -3.69
C ASP A 255 3.72 -16.67 -3.41
N ASP A 256 3.41 -16.44 -2.15
CA ASP A 256 2.11 -15.95 -1.70
C ASP A 256 1.99 -14.40 -1.78
N ASN A 257 3.09 -13.69 -2.07
CA ASN A 257 3.12 -12.23 -2.09
C ASN A 257 2.00 -11.65 -2.95
N LEU A 258 1.26 -10.69 -2.39
CA LEU A 258 0.41 -9.82 -3.18
C LEU A 258 1.31 -8.77 -3.83
N GLN A 259 1.66 -8.98 -5.10
CA GLN A 259 2.66 -8.18 -5.80
C GLN A 259 2.24 -7.82 -7.23
N TYR A 260 2.57 -6.60 -7.62
CA TYR A 260 2.36 -6.12 -8.99
C TYR A 260 3.58 -6.43 -9.84
N VAL A 261 3.40 -7.24 -10.90
CA VAL A 261 4.47 -7.68 -11.79
C VAL A 261 4.48 -6.85 -13.07
N TYR A 262 5.65 -6.34 -13.43
CA TYR A 262 5.85 -5.57 -14.65
C TYR A 262 6.17 -6.48 -15.84
N ASN A 263 5.96 -5.97 -17.05
CA ASN A 263 6.31 -6.65 -18.29
C ASN A 263 6.94 -5.70 -19.31
N SER A 264 7.64 -6.24 -20.28
CA SER A 264 8.41 -5.48 -21.28
C SER A 264 7.58 -5.03 -22.50
N THR A 265 6.26 -5.16 -22.49
CA THR A 265 5.42 -4.87 -23.66
C THR A 265 4.57 -3.61 -23.46
N TYR A 266 3.88 -3.50 -22.33
CA TYR A 266 2.92 -2.42 -22.07
C TYR A 266 2.85 -1.97 -20.61
N ASN A 267 3.53 -2.66 -19.70
CA ASN A 267 3.51 -2.37 -18.27
C ASN A 267 4.94 -2.35 -17.72
N TYR A 268 5.64 -1.26 -17.96
CA TYR A 268 7.05 -1.11 -17.59
C TYR A 268 7.19 -0.73 -16.11
N TYR A 269 8.26 -1.22 -15.49
CA TYR A 269 8.71 -0.69 -14.21
C TYR A 269 8.96 0.83 -14.34
N PRO A 270 8.65 1.66 -13.35
CA PRO A 270 8.81 3.11 -13.43
C PRO A 270 10.20 3.57 -13.84
N ASP A 271 11.25 2.96 -13.27
CA ASP A 271 12.63 3.14 -13.71
C ASP A 271 12.97 2.08 -14.75
N ASN A 272 13.35 2.49 -15.96
CA ASN A 272 13.58 1.58 -17.07
C ASN A 272 14.53 2.21 -18.13
N PRO A 273 14.93 1.48 -19.19
CA PRO A 273 15.85 2.01 -20.20
C PRO A 273 15.41 3.32 -20.86
N ASN A 274 14.10 3.58 -20.96
CA ASN A 274 13.59 4.77 -21.67
C ASN A 274 13.86 6.07 -20.89
N ASN A 275 13.93 6.02 -19.55
CA ASN A 275 14.10 7.21 -18.71
C ASN A 275 15.46 7.27 -17.99
N TYR A 276 16.33 6.30 -18.19
CA TYR A 276 17.65 6.29 -17.56
C TYR A 276 18.42 7.61 -17.72
N GLY A 277 18.52 8.14 -18.94
CA GLY A 277 19.24 9.38 -19.22
C GLY A 277 18.64 10.63 -18.52
N ASN A 278 17.39 10.55 -18.13
CA ASN A 278 16.67 11.65 -17.48
C ASN A 278 16.74 11.55 -15.95
N ASN A 279 16.60 10.34 -15.39
CA ASN A 279 16.35 10.13 -13.95
C ASN A 279 17.55 9.66 -13.16
N ALA A 280 18.35 8.73 -13.70
CA ALA A 280 19.33 7.97 -12.93
C ALA A 280 20.41 8.81 -12.23
N GLY A 281 20.80 9.96 -12.78
CA GLY A 281 21.74 10.87 -12.15
C GLY A 281 21.11 11.91 -11.20
N ARG A 282 19.79 11.87 -11.00
CA ARG A 282 19.00 12.88 -10.28
C ARG A 282 18.44 12.39 -8.96
N LEU A 283 18.50 11.09 -8.72
CA LEU A 283 18.00 10.43 -7.54
C LEU A 283 19.12 9.61 -6.88
N ASN A 284 19.22 9.72 -5.57
CA ASN A 284 20.12 8.95 -4.74
C ASN A 284 19.31 8.09 -3.76
N LEU A 285 19.83 6.94 -3.37
CA LEU A 285 19.27 6.23 -2.23
C LEU A 285 19.49 6.99 -0.93
N GLY A 286 18.52 6.96 -0.03
CA GLY A 286 18.55 7.67 1.24
C GLY A 286 19.48 7.03 2.26
N SER A 287 20.08 7.84 3.13
CA SER A 287 21.00 7.36 4.17
C SER A 287 20.32 6.43 5.17
N THR A 288 19.05 6.66 5.51
CA THR A 288 18.28 5.80 6.42
C THR A 288 18.21 4.37 5.90
N LEU A 289 18.09 4.15 4.59
CA LEU A 289 18.12 2.84 3.97
C LEU A 289 19.57 2.35 3.77
N LEU A 290 20.30 3.05 2.91
CA LEU A 290 21.56 2.52 2.36
C LEU A 290 22.70 2.48 3.36
N THR A 291 22.83 3.52 4.20
CA THR A 291 23.85 3.53 5.25
C THR A 291 23.56 2.45 6.30
N THR A 292 22.29 2.17 6.59
CA THR A 292 21.92 1.05 7.47
C THR A 292 22.34 -0.29 6.87
N LEU A 293 22.06 -0.53 5.58
CA LEU A 293 22.51 -1.74 4.89
C LEU A 293 24.04 -1.89 4.93
N GLY A 294 24.78 -0.81 4.66
CA GLY A 294 26.24 -0.80 4.75
C GLY A 294 26.76 -1.15 6.15
N GLN A 295 26.17 -0.57 7.21
CA GLN A 295 26.53 -0.86 8.60
C GLN A 295 26.24 -2.29 9.05
N LEU A 296 25.26 -2.94 8.42
CA LEU A 296 24.90 -4.34 8.64
C LEU A 296 25.75 -5.29 7.79
N ASN A 297 26.65 -4.81 6.95
CA ASN A 297 27.33 -5.58 5.90
C ASN A 297 26.32 -6.41 5.07
N ASP A 298 25.26 -5.75 4.67
CA ASP A 298 24.12 -6.38 4.00
C ASP A 298 24.31 -6.31 2.48
N ILE A 299 24.40 -7.44 1.83
CA ILE A 299 24.65 -7.56 0.38
C ILE A 299 23.53 -6.91 -0.46
N ARG A 300 22.34 -6.67 0.10
CA ARG A 300 21.28 -5.91 -0.58
C ARG A 300 21.71 -4.51 -0.97
N ALA A 301 22.68 -3.90 -0.25
CA ALA A 301 23.29 -2.62 -0.64
C ALA A 301 23.87 -2.68 -2.07
N MET A 302 24.52 -3.78 -2.41
CA MET A 302 25.15 -4.00 -3.73
C MET A 302 24.12 -4.30 -4.83
N VAL A 303 22.94 -4.78 -4.48
CA VAL A 303 21.84 -4.98 -5.42
C VAL A 303 21.15 -3.64 -5.73
N LEU A 304 20.90 -2.83 -4.69
CA LEU A 304 20.09 -1.61 -4.80
C LEU A 304 20.89 -0.40 -5.30
N ALA A 305 22.20 -0.33 -5.05
CA ALA A 305 23.00 0.87 -5.25
C ALA A 305 24.25 0.65 -6.10
N GLU A 306 24.64 1.68 -6.85
CA GLU A 306 26.01 1.82 -7.36
C GLU A 306 26.95 2.25 -6.21
N PRO A 307 28.21 1.81 -6.19
CA PRO A 307 29.18 2.28 -5.22
C PRO A 307 29.48 3.78 -5.39
N ALA A 308 29.61 4.50 -4.28
CA ALA A 308 29.99 5.92 -4.25
C ALA A 308 31.50 6.07 -4.51
N ARG A 309 31.91 5.95 -5.76
CA ARG A 309 33.33 5.88 -6.18
C ARG A 309 34.15 7.12 -5.85
N GLY A 310 33.51 8.27 -5.60
CA GLY A 310 34.19 9.48 -5.11
C GLY A 310 34.82 9.34 -3.72
N LEU A 311 34.51 8.24 -3.00
CA LEU A 311 35.13 7.89 -1.72
C LEU A 311 36.47 7.17 -1.87
N GLY A 312 36.80 6.68 -3.08
CA GLY A 312 38.06 5.97 -3.35
C GLY A 312 38.18 4.56 -2.74
N LEU A 313 37.06 3.98 -2.31
CA LEU A 313 36.99 2.61 -1.80
C LEU A 313 36.76 1.59 -2.94
N ALA A 314 36.97 0.30 -2.66
CA ALA A 314 36.65 -0.75 -3.61
C ALA A 314 35.13 -0.82 -3.90
N ASP A 315 34.75 -1.15 -5.12
CA ASP A 315 33.33 -1.22 -5.54
C ASP A 315 32.51 -2.23 -4.71
N THR A 316 33.14 -3.24 -4.13
CA THR A 316 32.50 -4.27 -3.28
C THR A 316 32.69 -4.04 -1.78
N ASP A 317 33.33 -2.94 -1.38
CA ASP A 317 33.42 -2.55 0.03
C ASP A 317 32.06 -1.99 0.50
N TYR A 318 31.53 -2.49 1.61
CA TYR A 318 30.26 -2.00 2.17
C TYR A 318 30.30 -0.51 2.51
N GLY A 319 31.47 0.05 2.84
CA GLY A 319 31.70 1.48 3.03
C GLY A 319 31.53 2.32 1.77
N SER A 320 31.50 1.69 0.58
CA SER A 320 31.23 2.38 -0.70
C SER A 320 29.74 2.66 -0.91
N PHE A 321 28.85 2.12 -0.08
CA PHE A 321 27.40 2.28 -0.22
C PHE A 321 26.89 3.32 0.78
N VAL A 322 26.95 4.58 0.38
CA VAL A 322 26.61 5.73 1.21
C VAL A 322 25.36 6.43 0.67
N GLY A 323 24.34 6.53 1.49
CA GLY A 323 23.07 7.17 1.13
C GLY A 323 23.11 8.69 1.28
N ALA A 324 22.21 9.36 0.58
CA ALA A 324 22.00 10.79 0.67
C ALA A 324 21.46 11.19 2.06
N PRO A 325 22.02 12.22 2.72
CA PRO A 325 21.52 12.71 4.01
C PRO A 325 20.17 13.44 3.81
N LEU A 326 19.06 12.77 4.12
CA LEU A 326 17.70 13.20 3.76
C LEU A 326 17.19 14.49 4.40
N GLY A 327 17.81 14.93 5.49
CA GLY A 327 17.54 16.26 6.09
C GLY A 327 18.33 17.41 5.49
N ALA A 328 19.25 17.14 4.55
CA ALA A 328 20.13 18.16 3.99
C ALA A 328 19.43 19.01 2.92
N ASP A 329 19.94 20.21 2.71
CA ASP A 329 19.53 21.08 1.60
C ASP A 329 19.90 20.46 0.25
N LEU A 330 19.10 20.76 -0.75
CA LEU A 330 19.28 20.23 -2.11
C LEU A 330 20.65 20.57 -2.71
N SER A 331 21.22 21.75 -2.39
CA SER A 331 22.56 22.16 -2.82
C SER A 331 23.66 21.25 -2.27
N VAL A 332 23.51 20.81 -1.02
CA VAL A 332 24.43 19.86 -0.39
C VAL A 332 24.34 18.51 -1.09
N LEU A 333 23.12 18.02 -1.34
CA LEU A 333 22.90 16.75 -2.04
C LEU A 333 23.46 16.78 -3.46
N SER A 334 23.24 17.88 -4.20
CA SER A 334 23.80 18.08 -5.53
C SER A 334 25.33 18.06 -5.52
N THR A 335 25.96 18.70 -4.54
CA THR A 335 27.43 18.70 -4.38
C THR A 335 27.97 17.30 -4.10
N LEU A 336 27.37 16.59 -3.12
CA LEU A 336 27.80 15.24 -2.76
C LEU A 336 27.60 14.24 -3.92
N SER A 337 26.47 14.32 -4.62
CA SER A 337 26.18 13.48 -5.77
C SER A 337 27.12 13.76 -6.94
N GLY A 338 27.38 15.05 -7.24
CA GLY A 338 28.33 15.47 -8.27
C GLY A 338 29.77 15.05 -7.98
N ALA A 339 30.16 14.97 -6.70
CA ALA A 339 31.46 14.47 -6.25
C ALA A 339 31.52 12.93 -6.18
N GLY A 340 30.42 12.21 -6.47
CA GLY A 340 30.34 10.75 -6.38
C GLY A 340 30.45 10.21 -4.94
N GLN A 341 30.13 11.02 -3.93
CA GLN A 341 30.26 10.68 -2.50
C GLN A 341 28.99 10.05 -1.91
N ILE A 342 27.90 10.04 -2.66
CA ILE A 342 26.64 9.35 -2.33
C ILE A 342 26.19 8.49 -3.50
N SER A 343 25.61 7.34 -3.19
CA SER A 343 25.26 6.30 -4.15
C SER A 343 24.03 6.64 -4.97
N LEU A 344 24.11 6.37 -6.27
CA LEU A 344 22.98 6.33 -7.20
C LEU A 344 22.31 4.96 -7.16
N TYR A 345 21.16 4.82 -7.80
CA TYR A 345 20.52 3.54 -8.03
C TYR A 345 21.40 2.61 -8.87
N ASN A 346 21.38 1.32 -8.55
CA ASN A 346 22.06 0.33 -9.38
C ASN A 346 21.40 0.26 -10.76
N TYR A 347 22.20 0.57 -11.79
CA TYR A 347 21.73 0.58 -13.18
C TYR A 347 21.21 -0.78 -13.61
N ASN A 348 21.96 -1.85 -13.29
CA ASN A 348 21.63 -3.18 -13.78
C ASN A 348 20.37 -3.74 -13.12
N HIS A 349 20.06 -3.31 -11.88
CA HIS A 349 18.86 -3.72 -11.19
C HIS A 349 17.62 -2.93 -11.66
N PHE A 350 17.71 -1.59 -11.76
CA PHE A 350 16.53 -0.76 -12.01
C PHE A 350 16.35 -0.33 -13.46
N TYR A 351 17.43 -0.09 -14.22
CA TYR A 351 17.35 0.55 -15.53
C TYR A 351 17.71 -0.32 -16.71
N ALA A 352 18.35 -1.48 -16.51
CA ALA A 352 18.82 -2.33 -17.62
C ALA A 352 17.67 -3.07 -18.32
N THR A 353 16.54 -3.25 -17.66
CA THR A 353 15.36 -3.94 -18.17
C THR A 353 14.08 -3.12 -17.94
N TYR A 354 12.97 -3.59 -18.52
CA TYR A 354 11.65 -2.97 -18.31
C TYR A 354 10.88 -3.56 -17.12
N THR A 355 11.44 -4.54 -16.44
CA THR A 355 10.70 -5.29 -15.39
C THR A 355 11.29 -5.11 -14.00
N ALA A 356 12.58 -4.78 -13.89
CA ALA A 356 13.33 -4.61 -12.64
C ALA A 356 12.87 -5.57 -11.52
N GLU A 357 12.01 -5.12 -10.63
CA GLU A 357 11.45 -5.88 -9.51
C GLU A 357 9.92 -5.70 -9.39
N PRO A 358 9.17 -6.66 -8.85
CA PRO A 358 7.75 -6.47 -8.55
C PRO A 358 7.53 -5.43 -7.45
N THR A 359 6.41 -4.70 -7.51
CA THR A 359 5.96 -3.86 -6.39
C THR A 359 5.17 -4.71 -5.39
N LEU A 360 5.61 -4.72 -4.13
CA LEU A 360 5.02 -5.52 -3.06
C LEU A 360 3.89 -4.73 -2.36
N ILE A 361 2.64 -5.14 -2.54
CA ILE A 361 1.50 -4.57 -1.82
C ILE A 361 1.43 -5.15 -0.41
N LEU A 362 1.67 -6.45 -0.30
CA LEU A 362 1.82 -7.19 0.96
C LEU A 362 2.78 -8.34 0.74
N SER A 363 3.84 -8.45 1.54
CA SER A 363 4.87 -9.48 1.36
C SER A 363 4.92 -10.49 2.49
N TYR A 364 5.42 -11.69 2.19
CA TYR A 364 5.71 -12.71 3.20
C TYR A 364 6.74 -12.22 4.23
N ALA A 365 7.75 -11.48 3.78
CA ALA A 365 8.72 -10.88 4.69
C ALA A 365 8.06 -9.97 5.73
N GLU A 366 7.13 -9.12 5.30
CA GLU A 366 6.37 -8.26 6.21
C GLU A 366 5.53 -9.07 7.20
N VAL A 367 4.87 -10.13 6.75
CA VAL A 367 4.11 -11.03 7.62
C VAL A 367 5.01 -11.68 8.66
N CYS A 368 6.21 -12.11 8.26
CA CYS A 368 7.20 -12.65 9.20
C CYS A 368 7.58 -11.62 10.28
N PHE A 369 7.82 -10.36 9.91
CA PHE A 369 8.13 -9.32 10.87
C PHE A 369 6.92 -8.92 11.73
N CYS A 370 5.70 -8.95 11.20
CA CYS A 370 4.48 -8.77 12.01
C CYS A 370 4.33 -9.87 13.06
N MET A 371 4.57 -11.12 12.69
CA MET A 371 4.56 -12.26 13.62
C MET A 371 5.65 -12.12 14.69
N ALA A 372 6.89 -11.80 14.28
CA ALA A 372 7.98 -11.56 15.22
C ALA A 372 7.67 -10.42 16.19
N GLU A 373 7.09 -9.31 15.71
CA GLU A 373 6.69 -8.16 16.52
C GLU A 373 5.58 -8.54 17.53
N GLY A 374 4.55 -9.27 17.10
CA GLY A 374 3.47 -9.71 17.98
C GLY A 374 3.94 -10.67 19.09
N ILE A 375 4.85 -11.59 18.76
CA ILE A 375 5.47 -12.49 19.75
C ILE A 375 6.39 -11.71 20.70
N ASN A 376 7.22 -10.80 20.18
CA ASN A 376 8.08 -9.94 21.00
C ASN A 376 7.28 -9.11 22.00
N ARG A 377 6.10 -8.61 21.59
CA ARG A 377 5.17 -7.84 22.45
C ARG A 377 4.39 -8.73 23.44
N GLY A 378 4.54 -10.05 23.38
CA GLY A 378 3.81 -10.98 24.23
C GLY A 378 2.33 -11.15 23.87
N TRP A 379 1.91 -10.83 22.63
CA TRP A 379 0.53 -11.00 22.20
C TRP A 379 0.17 -12.44 21.87
N THR A 380 1.16 -13.22 21.48
CA THR A 380 1.04 -14.66 21.23
C THR A 380 2.32 -15.37 21.64
N THR A 381 2.24 -16.69 21.79
CA THR A 381 3.40 -17.55 22.01
C THR A 381 4.05 -17.93 20.68
N GLY A 382 5.34 -18.26 20.69
CA GLY A 382 6.08 -18.69 19.51
C GLY A 382 7.55 -18.30 19.55
N ASP A 383 8.25 -18.55 18.46
CA ASP A 383 9.67 -18.21 18.29
C ASP A 383 9.81 -16.94 17.44
N ALA A 384 9.98 -15.79 18.10
CA ALA A 384 10.19 -14.51 17.42
C ALA A 384 11.50 -14.49 16.62
N SER A 385 12.55 -15.23 17.06
CA SER A 385 13.81 -15.32 16.31
C SER A 385 13.61 -16.01 14.97
N ALA A 386 12.90 -17.14 14.96
CA ALA A 386 12.62 -17.86 13.72
C ALA A 386 11.82 -17.01 12.72
N TRP A 387 10.80 -16.30 13.19
CA TRP A 387 10.03 -15.39 12.32
C TRP A 387 10.88 -14.21 11.81
N TYR A 388 11.70 -13.61 12.67
CA TYR A 388 12.64 -12.55 12.31
C TYR A 388 13.61 -13.01 11.22
N GLU A 389 14.24 -14.17 11.40
CA GLU A 389 15.17 -14.76 10.44
C GLU A 389 14.50 -15.13 9.12
N ASN A 390 13.28 -15.68 9.18
CA ASN A 390 12.50 -15.99 7.97
C ASN A 390 12.15 -14.72 7.16
N GLY A 391 11.83 -13.61 7.82
CA GLY A 391 11.60 -12.33 7.16
C GLY A 391 12.85 -11.82 6.41
N ILE A 392 14.02 -11.93 7.05
CA ILE A 392 15.30 -11.59 6.42
C ILE A 392 15.58 -12.51 5.22
N LYS A 393 15.44 -13.84 5.39
CA LYS A 393 15.63 -14.83 4.32
C LYS A 393 14.69 -14.58 3.14
N ALA A 394 13.43 -14.24 3.43
CA ALA A 394 12.45 -13.92 2.40
C ALA A 394 12.90 -12.75 1.52
N MET A 395 13.46 -11.69 2.12
CA MET A 395 13.96 -10.54 1.35
C MET A 395 15.24 -10.84 0.59
N PHE A 396 16.17 -11.61 1.13
CA PHE A 396 17.30 -12.07 0.34
C PHE A 396 16.84 -12.89 -0.87
N GLY A 397 15.89 -13.82 -0.67
CA GLY A 397 15.30 -14.59 -1.76
C GLY A 397 14.57 -13.72 -2.81
N PHE A 398 13.89 -12.65 -2.37
CA PHE A 398 13.25 -11.68 -3.27
C PHE A 398 14.27 -11.01 -4.22
N TYR A 399 15.45 -10.66 -3.71
CA TYR A 399 16.55 -10.09 -4.51
C TYR A 399 17.44 -11.14 -5.19
N GLY A 400 17.08 -12.44 -5.14
CA GLY A 400 17.85 -13.51 -5.75
C GLY A 400 19.18 -13.83 -5.05
N ILE A 401 19.38 -13.33 -3.83
CA ILE A 401 20.58 -13.56 -3.02
C ILE A 401 20.48 -14.97 -2.39
N LYS A 402 21.58 -15.71 -2.47
CA LYS A 402 21.70 -17.09 -1.96
C LYS A 402 22.99 -17.29 -1.17
N ASP A 403 23.06 -18.36 -0.41
CA ASP A 403 24.32 -18.81 0.20
C ASP A 403 25.34 -19.16 -0.90
N GLY A 404 26.61 -18.79 -0.67
CA GLY A 404 27.69 -18.97 -1.61
C GLY A 404 27.94 -17.74 -2.48
N ASP A 405 28.39 -17.95 -3.70
CA ASP A 405 28.80 -16.89 -4.61
C ASP A 405 27.60 -16.23 -5.30
N ASN A 406 27.51 -14.90 -5.16
CA ASN A 406 26.52 -14.04 -5.80
C ASN A 406 27.20 -13.12 -6.80
N GLN A 407 26.58 -12.92 -7.95
CA GLN A 407 27.05 -11.97 -8.95
C GLN A 407 26.42 -10.61 -8.69
N VAL A 408 27.25 -9.60 -8.39
CA VAL A 408 26.81 -8.20 -8.28
C VAL A 408 27.34 -7.42 -9.48
N VAL A 409 26.50 -6.62 -10.09
CA VAL A 409 26.80 -5.96 -11.36
C VAL A 409 26.65 -4.46 -11.20
N PHE A 410 27.73 -3.73 -11.43
CA PHE A 410 27.74 -2.27 -11.38
C PHE A 410 28.05 -1.67 -12.73
N ARG A 411 27.59 -0.45 -12.97
CA ARG A 411 27.99 0.30 -14.13
C ARG A 411 29.48 0.65 -14.06
N ASN A 412 30.18 0.62 -15.20
CA ASN A 412 31.58 1.05 -15.24
C ASN A 412 31.73 2.51 -14.81
N ALA A 413 32.86 2.87 -14.20
CA ALA A 413 33.15 4.24 -13.76
C ALA A 413 33.04 5.28 -14.88
N GLY A 414 33.35 4.90 -16.13
CA GLY A 414 33.17 5.75 -17.31
C GLY A 414 31.73 5.85 -17.84
N GLY A 415 30.75 5.26 -17.14
CA GLY A 415 29.33 5.34 -17.50
C GLY A 415 28.92 4.50 -18.72
N THR A 416 29.81 3.70 -19.30
CA THR A 416 29.53 2.83 -20.45
C THR A 416 29.82 1.38 -20.11
N GLY A 417 28.84 0.50 -20.32
CA GLY A 417 28.96 -0.92 -19.97
C GLY A 417 28.90 -1.18 -18.46
N SER A 418 29.11 -2.43 -18.08
CA SER A 418 29.02 -2.89 -16.68
C SER A 418 30.17 -3.81 -16.34
N VAL A 419 30.51 -3.88 -15.06
CA VAL A 419 31.48 -4.79 -14.46
C VAL A 419 30.75 -5.73 -13.50
N THR A 420 31.10 -7.00 -13.51
CA THR A 420 30.54 -8.03 -12.63
C THR A 420 31.57 -8.44 -11.60
N TYR A 421 31.16 -8.48 -10.35
CA TYR A 421 31.95 -8.98 -9.22
C TYR A 421 31.28 -10.21 -8.64
N THR A 422 32.10 -11.16 -8.17
CA THR A 422 31.63 -12.28 -7.37
C THR A 422 31.80 -11.95 -5.90
N VAL A 423 30.70 -11.95 -5.15
CA VAL A 423 30.68 -11.69 -3.71
C VAL A 423 30.17 -12.93 -3.01
N HIS A 424 31.01 -13.47 -2.13
CA HIS A 424 30.61 -14.60 -1.28
C HIS A 424 29.72 -14.13 -0.16
N PHE A 425 28.57 -14.77 0.03
CA PHE A 425 27.63 -14.48 1.10
C PHE A 425 27.26 -15.77 1.84
N ALA A 426 27.29 -15.73 3.18
CA ALA A 426 26.79 -16.80 4.02
C ALA A 426 25.70 -16.25 4.93
N PHE A 427 24.51 -16.79 4.82
CA PHE A 427 23.37 -16.34 5.62
C PHE A 427 23.61 -16.52 7.11
N SER A 428 24.28 -17.64 7.51
CA SER A 428 24.70 -17.88 8.89
C SER A 428 25.62 -16.81 9.46
N ASP A 429 26.55 -16.33 8.64
CA ASP A 429 27.50 -15.29 9.04
C ASP A 429 26.80 -13.93 9.21
N TYR A 430 25.88 -13.60 8.29
CA TYR A 430 25.05 -12.41 8.41
C TYR A 430 24.23 -12.42 9.71
N LEU A 431 23.53 -13.51 10.01
CA LEU A 431 22.72 -13.65 11.23
C LEU A 431 23.54 -13.71 12.52
N SER A 432 24.81 -14.13 12.45
CA SER A 432 25.68 -14.21 13.63
C SER A 432 26.24 -12.85 14.07
N GLN A 433 26.18 -11.82 13.20
CA GLN A 433 26.66 -10.49 13.53
C GLN A 433 25.92 -9.93 14.77
N ALA A 434 26.65 -9.35 15.73
CA ALA A 434 26.08 -8.85 16.98
C ALA A 434 24.95 -7.82 16.80
N VAL A 435 24.96 -7.08 15.68
CA VAL A 435 23.93 -6.09 15.31
C VAL A 435 22.70 -6.73 14.65
N VAL A 436 22.82 -7.90 14.04
CA VAL A 436 21.74 -8.65 13.37
C VAL A 436 21.15 -9.72 14.25
N LYS A 437 21.99 -10.48 14.99
CA LYS A 437 21.56 -11.57 15.86
C LYS A 437 20.45 -11.11 16.81
N TYR A 438 19.30 -11.79 16.74
CA TYR A 438 18.14 -11.42 17.54
C TYR A 438 18.42 -11.40 19.04
N LYS A 439 18.09 -10.33 19.72
CA LYS A 439 18.42 -10.08 21.14
C LYS A 439 17.32 -10.51 22.12
N GLY A 440 16.31 -11.25 21.64
CA GLY A 440 15.21 -11.73 22.47
C GLY A 440 14.03 -10.77 22.54
N ASN A 441 12.99 -11.18 23.29
CA ASN A 441 11.73 -10.45 23.40
C ASN A 441 11.84 -9.24 24.35
N ILE A 442 12.70 -8.30 23.99
CA ILE A 442 12.99 -7.04 24.67
C ILE A 442 13.01 -5.89 23.66
N ASN A 443 13.15 -4.66 24.12
CA ASN A 443 13.18 -3.47 23.26
C ASN A 443 14.26 -3.55 22.18
N ASP A 444 15.44 -4.10 22.46
CA ASP A 444 16.51 -4.27 21.48
C ASP A 444 16.09 -5.23 20.35
N GLY A 445 15.47 -6.37 20.71
CA GLY A 445 14.93 -7.29 19.72
C GLY A 445 13.79 -6.68 18.90
N LEU A 446 12.92 -5.89 19.54
CA LEU A 446 11.89 -5.14 18.83
C LEU A 446 12.49 -4.14 17.84
N THR A 447 13.54 -3.42 18.25
CA THR A 447 14.27 -2.49 17.37
C THR A 447 14.87 -3.21 16.16
N GLN A 448 15.43 -4.41 16.35
CA GLN A 448 15.96 -5.22 15.25
C GLN A 448 14.86 -5.67 14.29
N ILE A 449 13.72 -6.15 14.80
CA ILE A 449 12.56 -6.53 13.97
C ILE A 449 12.10 -5.33 13.12
N LEU A 450 11.89 -4.17 13.72
CA LEU A 450 11.42 -2.96 13.06
C LEU A 450 12.44 -2.42 12.05
N THR A 451 13.74 -2.52 12.34
CA THR A 451 14.80 -2.14 11.40
C THR A 451 14.79 -3.05 10.17
N GLN A 452 14.73 -4.37 10.35
CA GLN A 452 14.69 -5.30 9.22
C GLN A 452 13.36 -5.19 8.43
N LYS A 453 12.24 -4.91 9.10
CA LYS A 453 10.96 -4.64 8.45
C LYS A 453 11.04 -3.37 7.58
N TYR A 454 11.67 -2.30 8.07
CA TYR A 454 11.95 -1.09 7.29
C TYR A 454 12.77 -1.41 6.02
N LEU A 455 13.84 -2.18 6.17
CA LEU A 455 14.68 -2.60 5.03
C LEU A 455 13.92 -3.49 4.04
N ALA A 456 12.92 -4.25 4.50
CA ALA A 456 12.05 -5.05 3.65
C ALA A 456 11.05 -4.20 2.85
N TYR A 457 10.71 -3.01 3.31
CA TYR A 457 9.83 -2.09 2.61
C TYR A 457 10.49 -1.33 1.46
N ALA A 458 11.83 -1.38 1.34
CA ALA A 458 12.59 -0.55 0.42
C ALA A 458 11.95 -0.41 -0.96
N ARG A 459 11.47 0.81 -1.28
CA ARG A 459 10.84 1.21 -2.56
C ARG A 459 9.57 0.44 -2.99
N ASN A 460 9.02 -0.43 -2.15
CA ASN A 460 7.96 -1.37 -2.57
C ASN A 460 6.73 -1.37 -1.66
N SER A 461 6.50 -0.35 -0.83
CA SER A 461 5.48 -0.44 0.22
C SER A 461 4.53 0.75 0.33
N GLY A 462 4.53 1.67 -0.61
CA GLY A 462 3.83 2.94 -0.45
C GLY A 462 4.32 3.67 0.81
N LEU A 463 3.42 4.11 1.69
CA LEU A 463 3.77 4.84 2.92
C LEU A 463 3.99 3.92 4.15
N GLN A 464 4.14 2.60 3.99
CA GLN A 464 4.18 1.69 5.14
C GLN A 464 5.40 1.91 6.05
N ALA A 465 6.56 2.28 5.49
CA ALA A 465 7.74 2.58 6.29
C ALA A 465 7.57 3.90 7.08
N TYR A 466 6.93 4.91 6.50
CA TYR A 466 6.55 6.13 7.20
C TYR A 466 5.52 5.85 8.31
N TYR A 467 4.52 5.00 8.08
CA TYR A 467 3.53 4.61 9.10
C TYR A 467 4.18 3.84 10.25
N GLN A 468 5.12 2.92 9.95
CA GLN A 468 5.92 2.26 10.97
C GLN A 468 6.74 3.26 11.79
N TRP A 469 7.46 4.18 11.13
CA TRP A 469 8.22 5.22 11.82
C TRP A 469 7.32 6.08 12.70
N ARG A 470 6.21 6.57 12.19
CA ARG A 470 5.23 7.39 12.92
C ARG A 470 4.70 6.69 14.17
N ARG A 471 4.52 5.37 14.09
CA ARG A 471 4.06 4.52 15.20
C ARG A 471 5.16 4.27 16.23
N THR A 472 6.40 4.06 15.81
CA THR A 472 7.46 3.48 16.66
C THR A 472 8.69 4.37 16.85
N GLY A 473 8.94 5.32 15.95
CA GLY A 473 10.18 6.08 15.86
C GLY A 473 11.35 5.28 15.25
N ILE A 474 11.12 4.06 14.72
CA ILE A 474 12.16 3.16 14.21
C ILE A 474 11.95 2.86 12.73
N PRO A 475 13.05 3.01 11.93
CA PRO A 475 14.35 3.56 12.27
C PRO A 475 14.27 5.07 12.53
N THR A 476 15.33 5.65 13.10
CA THR A 476 15.38 7.09 13.26
C THR A 476 15.44 7.77 11.89
N PHE A 477 14.44 8.60 11.58
CA PHE A 477 14.44 9.39 10.35
C PHE A 477 15.28 10.66 10.49
N SER A 478 16.02 10.98 9.43
CA SER A 478 16.84 12.18 9.36
C SER A 478 15.97 13.43 9.15
N VAL A 479 16.29 14.50 9.85
CA VAL A 479 15.66 15.82 9.73
C VAL A 479 16.71 16.92 9.61
N GLY A 480 16.35 18.03 8.99
CA GLY A 480 17.23 19.19 8.82
C GLY A 480 16.56 20.28 7.99
N SER A 481 17.35 21.22 7.47
CA SER A 481 16.86 22.36 6.66
C SER A 481 16.12 21.92 5.39
N GLY A 482 16.50 20.79 4.79
CA GLY A 482 15.85 20.19 3.62
C GLY A 482 14.52 19.50 3.90
N THR A 483 14.15 19.25 5.16
CA THR A 483 12.91 18.57 5.54
C THR A 483 11.65 19.40 5.25
N GLY A 484 11.76 20.75 5.26
CA GLY A 484 10.59 21.63 5.24
C GLY A 484 9.85 21.60 6.58
N ASN A 485 8.61 22.09 6.63
CA ASN A 485 7.71 22.04 7.80
C ASN A 485 8.39 22.43 9.14
N GLY A 486 9.31 23.42 9.12
CA GLY A 486 10.09 23.83 10.30
C GLY A 486 11.03 22.75 10.83
N GLY A 487 11.52 21.84 9.97
CA GLY A 487 12.40 20.73 10.34
C GLY A 487 11.66 19.55 10.99
N LYS A 488 10.34 19.47 10.84
CA LYS A 488 9.51 18.42 11.41
C LYS A 488 8.96 17.51 10.31
N ILE A 489 8.92 16.22 10.56
CA ILE A 489 8.19 15.27 9.72
C ILE A 489 6.73 15.33 10.14
N PRO A 490 5.77 15.54 9.20
CA PRO A 490 4.36 15.56 9.50
C PRO A 490 3.90 14.21 10.09
N LEU A 491 2.90 14.25 10.96
CA LEU A 491 2.30 13.05 11.55
C LEU A 491 1.05 12.57 10.80
N ARG A 492 0.51 13.40 9.90
CA ARG A 492 -0.65 13.11 9.06
C ARG A 492 -0.74 14.08 7.89
N PHE A 493 -1.69 13.85 7.01
CA PHE A 493 -2.10 14.83 5.99
C PHE A 493 -3.24 15.71 6.52
N GLN A 494 -3.42 16.89 5.93
CA GLN A 494 -4.67 17.64 6.09
C GLN A 494 -5.80 16.93 5.34
N TYR A 495 -7.03 17.20 5.74
CA TYR A 495 -8.19 16.78 4.97
C TYR A 495 -8.22 17.44 3.58
N PRO A 496 -8.88 16.81 2.58
CA PRO A 496 -9.06 17.44 1.28
C PRO A 496 -9.68 18.83 1.41
N THR A 497 -9.15 19.81 0.70
CA THR A 497 -9.53 21.23 0.83
C THR A 497 -11.01 21.50 0.53
N ASN A 498 -11.63 20.66 -0.33
CA ASN A 498 -13.05 20.75 -0.65
C ASN A 498 -13.98 20.32 0.50
N GLU A 499 -13.51 19.59 1.50
CA GLU A 499 -14.32 19.19 2.66
C GLU A 499 -14.88 20.39 3.42
N SER A 500 -14.10 21.46 3.54
CA SER A 500 -14.54 22.69 4.21
C SER A 500 -15.72 23.37 3.53
N THR A 501 -15.97 23.12 2.25
CA THR A 501 -17.06 23.71 1.45
C THR A 501 -18.18 22.72 1.15
N SER A 502 -17.86 21.47 0.85
CA SER A 502 -18.84 20.46 0.47
C SER A 502 -19.49 19.74 1.66
N ASN A 503 -18.77 19.63 2.79
CA ASN A 503 -19.22 18.96 4.02
C ASN A 503 -18.78 19.71 5.29
N GLY A 504 -18.83 21.05 5.24
CA GLY A 504 -18.15 21.95 6.17
C GLY A 504 -18.47 21.75 7.65
N ASP A 505 -19.72 21.48 8.01
CA ASP A 505 -20.11 21.32 9.42
C ASP A 505 -19.57 20.01 10.02
N ASN A 506 -19.69 18.91 9.28
CA ASN A 506 -19.16 17.61 9.72
C ASN A 506 -17.62 17.62 9.74
N TYR A 507 -16.98 18.25 8.74
CA TYR A 507 -15.53 18.46 8.72
C TYR A 507 -15.07 19.24 9.97
N LYS A 508 -15.69 20.39 10.28
CA LYS A 508 -15.35 21.19 11.47
C LYS A 508 -15.54 20.40 12.77
N ALA A 509 -16.60 19.61 12.85
CA ALA A 509 -16.86 18.75 14.01
C ALA A 509 -15.75 17.70 14.18
N ALA A 510 -15.33 17.03 13.11
CA ALA A 510 -14.26 16.04 13.11
C ALA A 510 -12.90 16.67 13.49
N VAL A 511 -12.54 17.80 12.88
CA VAL A 511 -11.29 18.52 13.21
C VAL A 511 -11.30 19.01 14.67
N LYS A 512 -12.45 19.46 15.16
CA LYS A 512 -12.58 19.89 16.56
C LYS A 512 -12.39 18.72 17.54
N SER A 513 -12.97 17.56 17.26
CA SER A 513 -12.89 16.40 18.16
C SER A 513 -11.49 15.80 18.22
N GLN A 514 -10.79 15.71 17.09
CA GLN A 514 -9.48 15.06 16.99
C GLN A 514 -8.31 16.01 17.26
N TYR A 515 -8.39 17.24 16.76
CA TYR A 515 -7.28 18.18 16.60
C TYR A 515 -7.54 19.55 17.21
N ASN A 516 -8.48 19.65 18.16
CA ASN A 516 -8.82 20.91 18.86
C ASN A 516 -9.19 22.06 17.90
N GLY A 517 -9.77 21.75 16.76
CA GLY A 517 -10.19 22.72 15.74
C GLY A 517 -9.10 23.18 14.78
N GLN A 518 -7.92 22.58 14.81
CA GLN A 518 -6.79 22.90 13.93
C GLN A 518 -6.49 21.72 13.02
N ASP A 519 -6.66 21.87 11.72
CA ASP A 519 -6.26 20.87 10.74
C ASP A 519 -4.75 20.96 10.44
N ASP A 520 -3.93 20.75 11.48
CA ASP A 520 -2.47 20.82 11.42
C ASP A 520 -1.86 19.41 11.21
N ILE A 521 -0.97 19.30 10.23
CA ILE A 521 -0.26 18.05 9.87
C ILE A 521 0.66 17.53 10.98
N ASN A 522 1.04 18.38 11.94
CA ASN A 522 1.91 18.02 13.05
C ASN A 522 1.15 17.47 14.28
N LEU A 523 -0.17 17.45 14.23
CA LEU A 523 -0.99 16.91 15.32
C LEU A 523 -1.19 15.41 15.15
N ALA A 524 -0.98 14.67 16.24
CA ALA A 524 -1.17 13.22 16.24
C ALA A 524 -2.66 12.85 16.15
N MET A 525 -2.97 11.87 15.29
CA MET A 525 -4.29 11.24 15.22
C MET A 525 -4.43 10.17 16.33
N TRP A 526 -5.66 9.69 16.55
CA TRP A 526 -5.95 8.69 17.60
C TRP A 526 -5.03 7.45 17.51
N LEU A 527 -4.77 6.95 16.33
CA LEU A 527 -3.95 5.76 16.09
C LEU A 527 -2.55 5.84 16.73
N ILE A 528 -1.96 7.04 16.79
CA ILE A 528 -0.58 7.25 17.20
C ILE A 528 -0.40 8.15 18.44
N LYS A 529 -1.49 8.56 19.09
CA LYS A 529 -1.46 9.31 20.35
C LYS A 529 -0.86 8.53 21.49
#